data_1f2a0c889cac95d13b12b685a5d8959e
#
_entry.id   1f2a0c889cac95d13b12b685a5d8959e
#
_cell.length_a   1.000
_cell.length_b   1.000
_cell.length_c   1.000
_cell.angle_alpha   90.00
_cell.angle_beta   90.00
_cell.angle_gamma   90.00
#
_symmetry.space_group_name_H-M   'P 1'
#
loop_
_entity.id
_entity.type
_entity.pdbx_description
1 polymer ?
#
loop_
_entity_poly.entity_id
_entity_poly.type
_entity_poly.pdbx_seq_one_letter_code
_entity_poly.pdbx_strand_id
1 'polypeptide(L)'
;AAPEAQDYRFPAGFLWGSATAAYQVEGGIVNDWTGYGVDAGAAVEHWQNYETDFDQLQKMGQTLYRMSLSWARIEPQPGQFDVAALAHYKKMFAALKQRGIQPMVTLFHFTAPQWFADKGGWTDARNVADFERFVTKVSDYFAEDVYYWNTVNEPLVYAFRSYDEGAWPPFQKDRELALTVAKNLVIAHGKAYRVVHAQDPVASVGFAKHVSILEPHWPLNPADQAMTALQSYLFNDLFWESIKTGRMDLRVPGFRPIQIAYDPELQNTLDFIG
;
A
#
# COMPACT_ATOMS: atom_id res chain seq x y z
N ALA A 1 14.67 -11.27 45.34
CA ALA A 1 14.85 -12.19 44.19
C ALA A 1 14.63 -11.38 42.91
N ALA A 2 15.57 -11.42 42.00
CA ALA A 2 15.35 -10.86 40.67
C ALA A 2 14.21 -11.66 40.00
N PRO A 3 13.30 -11.01 39.25
CA PRO A 3 12.28 -11.75 38.50
C PRO A 3 12.98 -12.72 37.55
N GLU A 4 12.52 -13.98 37.54
CA GLU A 4 13.00 -14.96 36.59
C GLU A 4 12.87 -14.37 35.18
N ALA A 5 13.93 -14.47 34.39
CA ALA A 5 13.93 -14.03 33.01
C ALA A 5 12.86 -14.84 32.25
N GLN A 6 11.78 -14.18 31.89
CA GLN A 6 10.73 -14.78 31.09
C GLN A 6 11.30 -15.03 29.69
N ASP A 7 11.38 -16.29 29.29
CA ASP A 7 11.92 -16.69 27.98
C ASP A 7 10.87 -16.34 26.89
N TYR A 8 10.99 -15.17 26.30
CA TYR A 8 10.12 -14.71 25.24
C TYR A 8 10.55 -15.35 23.92
N ARG A 9 9.76 -16.29 23.45
CA ARG A 9 9.95 -16.93 22.14
C ARG A 9 8.85 -16.51 21.19
N PHE A 10 9.24 -16.20 19.94
CA PHE A 10 8.25 -16.00 18.89
C PHE A 10 7.57 -17.35 18.56
N PRO A 11 6.30 -17.34 18.15
CA PRO A 11 5.60 -18.56 17.79
C PRO A 11 6.29 -19.29 16.63
N ALA A 12 6.12 -20.60 16.57
CA ALA A 12 6.60 -21.38 15.45
C ALA A 12 5.97 -20.88 14.15
N GLY A 13 6.77 -20.72 13.10
CA GLY A 13 6.32 -20.19 11.82
C GLY A 13 6.30 -18.65 11.74
N PHE A 14 6.79 -17.94 12.77
CA PHE A 14 6.95 -16.49 12.69
C PHE A 14 7.92 -16.13 11.57
N LEU A 15 7.49 -15.20 10.69
CA LEU A 15 8.27 -14.75 9.54
C LEU A 15 9.08 -13.50 9.89
N TRP A 16 10.38 -13.57 9.69
CA TRP A 16 11.29 -12.44 9.87
C TRP A 16 11.56 -11.78 8.53
N GLY A 17 11.40 -10.47 8.44
CA GLY A 17 11.55 -9.81 7.16
C GLY A 17 11.87 -8.33 7.23
N SER A 18 12.13 -7.78 6.07
CA SER A 18 12.27 -6.35 5.81
C SER A 18 11.39 -5.93 4.64
N ALA A 19 11.28 -4.62 4.41
CA ALA A 19 10.42 -4.05 3.38
C ALA A 19 11.16 -2.99 2.57
N THR A 20 10.88 -2.95 1.26
CA THR A 20 11.30 -1.89 0.34
C THR A 20 10.14 -1.46 -0.55
N ALA A 21 10.32 -0.34 -1.26
CA ALA A 21 9.42 0.08 -2.33
C ALA A 21 10.19 0.23 -3.65
N ALA A 22 9.60 -0.20 -4.76
CA ALA A 22 10.21 -0.21 -6.08
C ALA A 22 10.87 1.14 -6.42
N TYR A 23 10.13 2.24 -6.27
CA TYR A 23 10.66 3.57 -6.60
C TYR A 23 11.87 3.99 -5.76
N GLN A 24 11.96 3.49 -4.51
CA GLN A 24 13.04 3.83 -3.59
C GLN A 24 14.33 3.05 -3.86
N VAL A 25 14.24 1.86 -4.47
CA VAL A 25 15.39 0.95 -4.55
C VAL A 25 15.76 0.48 -5.95
N GLU A 26 14.79 0.36 -6.89
CA GLU A 26 15.04 -0.28 -8.20
C GLU A 26 15.90 0.54 -9.15
N GLY A 27 15.72 1.87 -9.15
CA GLY A 27 16.37 2.78 -10.10
C GLY A 27 15.71 2.83 -11.47
N GLY A 28 15.87 3.96 -12.16
CA GLY A 28 15.45 4.16 -13.54
C GLY A 28 13.93 4.06 -13.80
N ILE A 29 13.09 4.31 -12.80
CA ILE A 29 11.63 4.30 -12.95
C ILE A 29 11.15 5.69 -13.33
N VAL A 30 10.42 5.78 -14.45
CA VAL A 30 9.68 6.98 -14.84
C VAL A 30 8.22 6.80 -14.43
N ASN A 31 7.72 7.70 -13.59
CA ASN A 31 6.37 7.64 -13.02
C ASN A 31 5.82 9.07 -12.78
N ASP A 32 4.69 9.17 -12.10
CA ASP A 32 4.07 10.44 -11.73
C ASP A 32 5.01 11.34 -10.88
N TRP A 33 5.79 10.79 -9.95
CA TRP A 33 6.72 11.58 -9.14
C TRP A 33 7.84 12.20 -9.99
N THR A 34 8.40 11.47 -10.96
CA THR A 34 9.33 12.02 -11.94
C THR A 34 8.70 13.13 -12.76
N GLY A 35 7.44 12.99 -13.14
CA GLY A 35 6.67 14.02 -13.84
C GLY A 35 6.50 15.31 -13.02
N TYR A 36 6.51 15.22 -11.70
CA TYR A 36 6.52 16.37 -10.77
C TYR A 36 7.93 16.83 -10.37
N GLY A 37 8.97 16.30 -11.00
CA GLY A 37 10.37 16.69 -10.74
C GLY A 37 11.01 16.02 -9.52
N VAL A 38 10.39 14.98 -8.98
CA VAL A 38 10.99 14.16 -7.90
C VAL A 38 11.50 12.87 -8.53
N ASP A 39 12.81 12.76 -8.68
CA ASP A 39 13.47 11.62 -9.33
C ASP A 39 14.34 10.85 -8.35
N ALA A 40 14.09 9.54 -8.24
CA ALA A 40 14.93 8.63 -7.45
C ALA A 40 16.24 8.25 -8.16
N GLY A 41 16.39 8.58 -9.44
CA GLY A 41 17.57 8.31 -10.23
C GLY A 41 17.91 6.82 -10.32
N ALA A 42 19.17 6.48 -10.08
CA ALA A 42 19.62 5.09 -10.03
C ALA A 42 19.20 4.36 -8.75
N ALA A 43 18.84 5.09 -7.70
CA ALA A 43 18.58 4.55 -6.36
C ALA A 43 19.76 3.65 -5.90
N VAL A 44 19.46 2.39 -5.52
CA VAL A 44 20.50 1.38 -5.22
C VAL A 44 20.61 0.31 -6.32
N GLU A 45 20.00 0.57 -7.47
CA GLU A 45 20.01 -0.31 -8.65
C GLU A 45 19.52 -1.73 -8.35
N HIS A 46 18.55 -1.85 -7.42
CA HIS A 46 18.00 -3.15 -7.01
C HIS A 46 17.44 -3.95 -8.18
N TRP A 47 16.93 -3.26 -9.22
CA TRP A 47 16.43 -3.92 -10.43
C TRP A 47 17.49 -4.81 -11.09
N GLN A 48 18.75 -4.40 -11.09
CA GLN A 48 19.86 -5.16 -11.64
C GLN A 48 20.54 -6.05 -10.60
N ASN A 49 20.60 -5.58 -9.33
CA ASN A 49 21.41 -6.18 -8.29
C ASN A 49 20.64 -7.09 -7.32
N TYR A 50 19.35 -7.39 -7.59
CA TYR A 50 18.46 -8.10 -6.69
C TYR A 50 19.00 -9.44 -6.17
N GLU A 51 19.78 -10.17 -6.98
CA GLU A 51 20.41 -11.43 -6.57
C GLU A 51 21.37 -11.22 -5.38
N THR A 52 22.24 -10.21 -5.49
CA THR A 52 23.18 -9.84 -4.43
C THR A 52 22.45 -9.35 -3.17
N ASP A 53 21.40 -8.56 -3.35
CA ASP A 53 20.61 -8.02 -2.25
C ASP A 53 19.87 -9.15 -1.52
N PHE A 54 19.30 -10.10 -2.25
CA PHE A 54 18.63 -11.27 -1.66
C PHE A 54 19.62 -12.22 -0.95
N ASP A 55 20.88 -12.30 -1.42
CA ASP A 55 21.93 -13.02 -0.69
C ASP A 55 22.20 -12.39 0.69
N GLN A 56 22.11 -11.05 0.80
CA GLN A 56 22.25 -10.39 2.10
C GLN A 56 21.04 -10.68 3.01
N LEU A 57 19.81 -10.66 2.48
CA LEU A 57 18.62 -11.03 3.24
C LEU A 57 18.72 -12.46 3.79
N GLN A 58 19.18 -13.40 2.96
CA GLN A 58 19.39 -14.79 3.38
C GLN A 58 20.45 -14.89 4.49
N LYS A 59 21.57 -14.21 4.36
CA LYS A 59 22.63 -14.16 5.40
C LYS A 59 22.13 -13.56 6.72
N MET A 60 21.16 -12.65 6.67
CA MET A 60 20.50 -12.07 7.85
C MET A 60 19.44 -12.99 8.44
N GLY A 61 19.20 -14.18 7.87
CA GLY A 61 18.19 -15.11 8.34
C GLY A 61 16.75 -14.68 8.08
N GLN A 62 16.52 -13.80 7.11
CA GLN A 62 15.16 -13.40 6.76
C GLN A 62 14.43 -14.49 6.02
N THR A 63 13.13 -14.62 6.29
CA THR A 63 12.22 -15.60 5.71
C THR A 63 11.05 -14.97 4.96
N LEU A 64 10.92 -13.65 5.05
CA LEU A 64 9.94 -12.84 4.32
C LEU A 64 10.63 -11.59 3.77
N TYR A 65 10.26 -11.19 2.56
CA TYR A 65 10.66 -9.89 2.01
C TYR A 65 9.46 -9.20 1.37
N ARG A 66 9.11 -8.01 1.91
CA ARG A 66 8.07 -7.18 1.34
C ARG A 66 8.68 -6.24 0.31
N MET A 67 8.17 -6.30 -0.92
CA MET A 67 8.56 -5.40 -2.00
C MET A 67 7.32 -4.87 -2.71
N SER A 68 7.40 -3.73 -3.37
CA SER A 68 6.32 -3.27 -4.23
C SER A 68 6.61 -3.57 -5.70
N LEU A 69 5.55 -3.69 -6.49
CA LEU A 69 5.66 -3.63 -7.94
C LEU A 69 5.67 -2.15 -8.39
N SER A 70 6.44 -1.84 -9.42
CA SER A 70 6.30 -0.56 -10.10
C SER A 70 5.18 -0.65 -11.13
N TRP A 71 4.00 -0.09 -10.79
CA TRP A 71 2.89 -0.03 -11.75
C TRP A 71 3.29 0.67 -13.05
N ALA A 72 4.02 1.79 -12.94
CA ALA A 72 4.51 2.55 -14.09
C ALA A 72 5.42 1.72 -15.02
N ARG A 73 6.25 0.83 -14.45
CA ARG A 73 7.12 -0.05 -15.23
C ARG A 73 6.34 -1.18 -15.91
N ILE A 74 5.36 -1.73 -15.21
CA ILE A 74 4.55 -2.86 -15.71
C ILE A 74 3.49 -2.39 -16.73
N GLU A 75 2.87 -1.23 -16.51
CA GLU A 75 1.84 -0.67 -17.40
C GLU A 75 2.21 0.76 -17.81
N PRO A 76 3.20 0.93 -18.70
CA PRO A 76 3.69 2.26 -19.13
C PRO A 76 2.66 3.07 -19.92
N GLN A 77 1.67 2.43 -20.51
CA GLN A 77 0.53 3.04 -21.17
C GLN A 77 -0.76 2.31 -20.76
N PRO A 78 -1.93 2.97 -20.75
CA PRO A 78 -3.19 2.34 -20.34
C PRO A 78 -3.46 1.04 -21.08
N GLY A 79 -3.56 -0.09 -20.36
CA GLY A 79 -3.83 -1.42 -20.90
C GLY A 79 -2.67 -2.06 -21.67
N GLN A 80 -1.51 -1.42 -21.75
CA GLN A 80 -0.32 -1.97 -22.42
C GLN A 80 0.69 -2.44 -21.35
N PHE A 81 0.80 -3.74 -21.21
CA PHE A 81 1.66 -4.35 -20.20
C PHE A 81 3.03 -4.73 -20.76
N ASP A 82 4.09 -4.31 -20.08
CA ASP A 82 5.46 -4.69 -20.41
C ASP A 82 5.73 -6.13 -19.95
N VAL A 83 5.79 -7.04 -20.91
CA VAL A 83 6.05 -8.47 -20.68
C VAL A 83 7.45 -8.71 -20.12
N ALA A 84 8.43 -7.88 -20.49
CA ALA A 84 9.80 -8.02 -20.01
C ALA A 84 9.87 -7.61 -18.51
N ALA A 85 9.17 -6.55 -18.12
CA ALA A 85 9.06 -6.16 -16.71
C ALA A 85 8.37 -7.24 -15.88
N LEU A 86 7.26 -7.80 -16.34
CA LEU A 86 6.58 -8.91 -15.67
C LEU A 86 7.50 -10.12 -15.50
N ALA A 87 8.19 -10.51 -16.58
CA ALA A 87 9.13 -11.65 -16.55
C ALA A 87 10.32 -11.39 -15.60
N HIS A 88 10.76 -10.14 -15.46
CA HIS A 88 11.82 -9.78 -14.53
C HIS A 88 11.36 -9.91 -13.07
N TYR A 89 10.19 -9.38 -12.71
CA TYR A 89 9.63 -9.60 -11.36
C TYR A 89 9.44 -11.08 -11.04
N LYS A 90 9.02 -11.89 -12.02
CA LYS A 90 8.93 -13.35 -11.83
C LYS A 90 10.27 -13.98 -11.49
N LYS A 91 11.36 -13.52 -12.13
CA LYS A 91 12.73 -13.96 -11.76
C LYS A 91 13.11 -13.53 -10.35
N MET A 92 12.77 -12.32 -9.94
CA MET A 92 13.01 -11.85 -8.57
C MET A 92 12.27 -12.72 -7.55
N PHE A 93 11.00 -13.06 -7.78
CA PHE A 93 10.25 -13.97 -6.89
C PHE A 93 10.85 -15.37 -6.85
N ALA A 94 11.28 -15.91 -7.99
CA ALA A 94 11.97 -17.19 -8.04
C ALA A 94 13.29 -17.15 -7.24
N ALA A 95 14.06 -16.08 -7.35
CA ALA A 95 15.32 -15.89 -6.62
C ALA A 95 15.10 -15.80 -5.08
N LEU A 96 14.02 -15.14 -4.62
CA LEU A 96 13.61 -15.14 -3.21
C LEU A 96 13.26 -16.55 -2.74
N LYS A 97 12.40 -17.25 -3.48
CA LYS A 97 11.98 -18.63 -3.14
C LYS A 97 13.16 -19.60 -3.06
N GLN A 98 14.13 -19.49 -3.97
CA GLN A 98 15.37 -20.32 -3.95
C GLN A 98 16.18 -20.12 -2.65
N ARG A 99 16.05 -18.95 -2.01
CA ARG A 99 16.72 -18.61 -0.74
C ARG A 99 15.85 -18.91 0.49
N GLY A 100 14.68 -19.50 0.30
CA GLY A 100 13.73 -19.76 1.38
C GLY A 100 13.04 -18.50 1.91
N ILE A 101 13.00 -17.44 1.10
CA ILE A 101 12.38 -16.14 1.46
C ILE A 101 11.05 -16.03 0.72
N GLN A 102 9.97 -15.84 1.48
CA GLN A 102 8.64 -15.62 0.89
C GLN A 102 8.49 -14.16 0.39
N PRO A 103 8.05 -13.94 -0.85
CA PRO A 103 7.69 -12.60 -1.29
C PRO A 103 6.34 -12.17 -0.67
N MET A 104 6.29 -10.92 -0.20
CA MET A 104 5.07 -10.18 0.10
C MET A 104 5.02 -8.98 -0.86
N VAL A 105 3.99 -8.90 -1.67
CA VAL A 105 3.92 -7.92 -2.77
C VAL A 105 2.98 -6.78 -2.45
N THR A 106 3.49 -5.55 -2.52
CA THR A 106 2.68 -4.34 -2.43
C THR A 106 2.30 -3.87 -3.85
N LEU A 107 0.99 -3.72 -4.09
CA LEU A 107 0.46 -3.33 -5.40
C LEU A 107 0.54 -1.82 -5.65
N PHE A 108 0.21 -0.99 -4.65
CA PHE A 108 0.36 0.47 -4.72
C PHE A 108 1.22 0.97 -3.57
N HIS A 109 2.37 1.59 -3.91
CA HIS A 109 3.30 2.18 -2.94
C HIS A 109 3.67 3.60 -3.36
N PHE A 110 2.68 4.51 -3.24
CA PHE A 110 2.75 5.96 -3.43
C PHE A 110 2.92 6.45 -4.88
N THR A 111 3.50 5.66 -5.75
CA THR A 111 3.78 6.05 -7.13
C THR A 111 2.89 5.31 -8.13
N ALA A 112 2.51 6.00 -9.19
CA ALA A 112 1.66 5.49 -10.25
C ALA A 112 2.22 5.86 -11.64
N PRO A 113 1.72 5.27 -12.73
CA PRO A 113 2.08 5.73 -14.06
C PRO A 113 1.71 7.20 -14.29
N GLN A 114 2.53 7.93 -15.05
CA GLN A 114 2.24 9.33 -15.40
C GLN A 114 0.85 9.49 -16.04
N TRP A 115 0.48 8.60 -16.97
CA TRP A 115 -0.84 8.63 -17.61
C TRP A 115 -2.02 8.52 -16.63
N PHE A 116 -1.84 7.83 -15.49
CA PHE A 116 -2.83 7.73 -14.43
C PHE A 116 -2.96 9.08 -13.69
N ALA A 117 -1.84 9.72 -13.38
CA ALA A 117 -1.82 11.06 -12.77
C ALA A 117 -2.44 12.10 -13.71
N ASP A 118 -2.13 12.06 -15.01
CA ASP A 118 -2.68 12.97 -16.03
C ASP A 118 -4.21 12.89 -16.17
N LYS A 119 -4.80 11.76 -15.81
CA LYS A 119 -6.26 11.56 -15.71
C LYS A 119 -6.87 12.06 -14.40
N GLY A 120 -6.08 12.63 -13.49
CA GLY A 120 -6.49 13.04 -12.16
C GLY A 120 -6.21 11.99 -11.07
N GLY A 121 -5.58 10.87 -11.40
CA GLY A 121 -5.15 9.86 -10.44
C GLY A 121 -6.28 9.40 -9.51
N TRP A 122 -5.98 9.30 -8.24
CA TRP A 122 -6.93 8.90 -7.21
C TRP A 122 -8.02 9.93 -6.87
N THR A 123 -8.01 11.13 -7.46
CA THR A 123 -9.05 12.13 -7.21
C THR A 123 -10.37 11.80 -7.92
N ASP A 124 -10.32 11.00 -8.97
CA ASP A 124 -11.49 10.54 -9.72
C ASP A 124 -11.78 9.06 -9.44
N ALA A 125 -12.93 8.76 -8.86
CA ALA A 125 -13.36 7.40 -8.54
C ALA A 125 -13.40 6.46 -9.76
N ARG A 126 -13.59 6.99 -10.98
CA ARG A 126 -13.58 6.21 -12.21
C ARG A 126 -12.22 5.57 -12.50
N ASN A 127 -11.15 6.20 -12.03
CA ASN A 127 -9.78 5.71 -12.23
C ASN A 127 -9.44 4.50 -11.35
N VAL A 128 -10.27 4.16 -10.36
CA VAL A 128 -10.13 2.90 -9.61
C VAL A 128 -10.20 1.68 -10.53
N ALA A 129 -10.92 1.76 -11.64
CA ALA A 129 -10.96 0.70 -12.65
C ALA A 129 -9.61 0.46 -13.35
N ASP A 130 -8.77 1.49 -13.47
CA ASP A 130 -7.42 1.31 -14.01
C ASP A 130 -6.54 0.52 -13.06
N PHE A 131 -6.64 0.79 -11.75
CA PHE A 131 -5.94 0.01 -10.74
C PHE A 131 -6.45 -1.44 -10.67
N GLU A 132 -7.77 -1.64 -10.74
CA GLU A 132 -8.38 -2.97 -10.80
C GLU A 132 -7.86 -3.77 -12.00
N ARG A 133 -7.74 -3.15 -13.18
CA ARG A 133 -7.13 -3.77 -14.36
C ARG A 133 -5.66 -4.17 -14.13
N PHE A 134 -4.87 -3.26 -13.54
CA PHE A 134 -3.47 -3.56 -13.19
C PHE A 134 -3.39 -4.74 -12.23
N VAL A 135 -4.19 -4.71 -11.15
CA VAL A 135 -4.24 -5.80 -10.15
C VAL A 135 -4.63 -7.12 -10.81
N THR A 136 -5.66 -7.11 -11.66
CA THR A 136 -6.09 -8.32 -12.41
C THR A 136 -4.92 -8.91 -13.19
N LYS A 137 -4.17 -8.06 -13.90
CA LYS A 137 -3.03 -8.53 -14.70
C LYS A 137 -1.92 -9.13 -13.86
N VAL A 138 -1.54 -8.46 -12.77
CA VAL A 138 -0.38 -8.91 -11.97
C VAL A 138 -0.75 -10.08 -11.05
N SER A 139 -1.97 -10.14 -10.51
CA SER A 139 -2.40 -11.28 -9.68
C SER A 139 -2.56 -12.57 -10.51
N ASP A 140 -3.10 -12.48 -11.72
CA ASP A 140 -3.14 -13.60 -12.66
C ASP A 140 -1.73 -14.09 -13.03
N TYR A 141 -0.83 -13.16 -13.36
CA TYR A 141 0.51 -13.52 -13.82
C TYR A 141 1.40 -14.11 -12.71
N PHE A 142 1.20 -13.70 -11.45
CA PHE A 142 2.01 -14.08 -10.30
C PHE A 142 1.28 -14.97 -9.28
N ALA A 143 0.12 -15.52 -9.61
CA ALA A 143 -0.70 -16.33 -8.68
C ALA A 143 0.09 -17.47 -8.02
N GLU A 144 0.95 -18.16 -8.79
CA GLU A 144 1.81 -19.25 -8.29
C GLU A 144 3.04 -18.77 -7.52
N ASP A 145 3.35 -17.47 -7.58
CA ASP A 145 4.58 -16.90 -7.05
C ASP A 145 4.40 -16.18 -5.74
N VAL A 146 3.23 -15.58 -5.50
CA VAL A 146 2.98 -14.66 -4.40
C VAL A 146 1.78 -15.12 -3.59
N TYR A 147 1.99 -15.39 -2.31
CA TYR A 147 0.93 -15.71 -1.35
C TYR A 147 0.43 -14.47 -0.60
N TYR A 148 1.34 -13.57 -0.20
CA TYR A 148 1.00 -12.37 0.56
C TYR A 148 0.88 -11.15 -0.35
N TRP A 149 -0.31 -10.55 -0.40
CA TRP A 149 -0.58 -9.35 -1.18
C TRP A 149 -0.96 -8.17 -0.28
N ASN A 150 -0.23 -7.10 -0.41
CA ASN A 150 -0.50 -5.84 0.24
C ASN A 150 -1.05 -4.86 -0.81
N THR A 151 -2.35 -4.56 -0.75
CA THR A 151 -3.02 -3.81 -1.82
C THR A 151 -2.53 -2.38 -1.92
N VAL A 152 -2.52 -1.67 -0.77
CA VAL A 152 -2.15 -0.25 -0.67
C VAL A 152 -1.23 -0.06 0.52
N ASN A 153 -0.11 0.66 0.31
CA ASN A 153 0.75 1.07 1.41
C ASN A 153 0.27 2.40 1.97
N GLU A 154 0.02 2.45 3.28
CA GLU A 154 -0.25 3.65 4.07
C GLU A 154 -1.22 4.64 3.38
N PRO A 155 -2.45 4.22 3.05
CA PRO A 155 -3.35 5.01 2.21
C PRO A 155 -3.62 6.41 2.74
N LEU A 156 -3.71 6.58 4.07
CA LEU A 156 -3.97 7.88 4.68
C LEU A 156 -2.71 8.77 4.72
N VAL A 157 -1.52 8.18 4.87
CA VAL A 157 -0.26 8.93 4.74
C VAL A 157 -0.15 9.51 3.33
N TYR A 158 -0.38 8.68 2.30
CA TYR A 158 -0.38 9.16 0.92
C TYR A 158 -1.42 10.27 0.70
N ALA A 159 -2.67 10.05 1.11
CA ALA A 159 -3.74 11.03 0.91
C ALA A 159 -3.42 12.38 1.57
N PHE A 160 -2.96 12.37 2.82
CA PHE A 160 -2.69 13.62 3.54
C PHE A 160 -1.39 14.29 3.07
N ARG A 161 -0.29 13.53 2.89
CA ARG A 161 0.99 14.10 2.44
C ARG A 161 0.90 14.70 1.05
N SER A 162 0.17 14.05 0.14
CA SER A 162 0.08 14.46 -1.26
C SER A 162 -1.00 15.52 -1.51
N TYR A 163 -2.12 15.48 -0.77
CA TYR A 163 -3.29 16.27 -1.11
C TYR A 163 -3.75 17.25 -0.02
N ASP A 164 -3.37 17.07 1.26
CA ASP A 164 -3.68 18.04 2.34
C ASP A 164 -2.48 18.94 2.67
N GLU A 165 -1.32 18.32 2.92
CA GLU A 165 -0.10 19.03 3.31
C GLU A 165 0.66 19.60 2.10
N GLY A 166 0.53 18.97 0.94
CA GLY A 166 1.30 19.31 -0.26
C GLY A 166 2.80 19.04 -0.10
N ALA A 167 3.17 18.04 0.71
CA ALA A 167 4.54 17.66 0.96
C ALA A 167 5.09 16.70 -0.11
N TRP A 168 4.20 15.91 -0.74
CA TRP A 168 4.52 14.95 -1.79
C TRP A 168 3.75 15.26 -3.07
N PRO A 169 4.21 14.76 -4.23
CA PRO A 169 3.42 14.84 -5.45
C PRO A 169 1.98 14.34 -5.25
N PRO A 170 0.99 14.98 -5.83
CA PRO A 170 1.02 16.14 -6.74
C PRO A 170 1.06 17.51 -6.04
N PHE A 171 1.53 17.60 -4.80
CA PHE A 171 1.72 18.84 -4.01
C PHE A 171 0.44 19.67 -3.82
N GLN A 172 -0.71 19.02 -3.75
CA GLN A 172 -1.98 19.67 -3.51
C GLN A 172 -2.14 20.08 -2.04
N LYS A 173 -2.91 21.13 -1.79
CA LYS A 173 -3.25 21.61 -0.43
C LYS A 173 -4.77 21.77 -0.32
N ASP A 174 -5.46 20.65 -0.40
CA ASP A 174 -6.92 20.57 -0.36
C ASP A 174 -7.34 19.34 0.47
N ARG A 175 -7.83 19.60 1.67
CA ARG A 175 -8.25 18.54 2.61
C ARG A 175 -9.46 17.76 2.12
N GLU A 176 -10.42 18.39 1.43
CA GLU A 176 -11.56 17.70 0.85
C GLU A 176 -11.11 16.71 -0.23
N LEU A 177 -10.12 17.14 -1.02
CA LEU A 177 -9.51 16.28 -2.03
C LEU A 177 -8.77 15.11 -1.40
N ALA A 178 -8.00 15.35 -0.31
CA ALA A 178 -7.32 14.29 0.44
C ALA A 178 -8.30 13.22 0.96
N LEU A 179 -9.44 13.65 1.52
CA LEU A 179 -10.48 12.75 2.00
C LEU A 179 -11.16 11.99 0.83
N THR A 180 -11.30 12.64 -0.32
CA THR A 180 -11.79 11.99 -1.56
C THR A 180 -10.82 10.90 -2.03
N VAL A 181 -9.52 11.19 -2.01
CA VAL A 181 -8.46 10.22 -2.34
C VAL A 181 -8.48 9.05 -1.35
N ALA A 182 -8.58 9.32 -0.04
CA ALA A 182 -8.70 8.28 0.97
C ALA A 182 -9.89 7.36 0.71
N LYS A 183 -11.06 7.93 0.38
CA LYS A 183 -12.25 7.15 -0.01
C LYS A 183 -11.98 6.25 -1.23
N ASN A 184 -11.37 6.79 -2.27
CA ASN A 184 -11.11 6.05 -3.50
C ASN A 184 -10.08 4.93 -3.28
N LEU A 185 -9.11 5.13 -2.38
CA LEU A 185 -8.17 4.08 -1.96
C LEU A 185 -8.83 2.96 -1.15
N VAL A 186 -9.87 3.26 -0.33
CA VAL A 186 -10.69 2.23 0.34
C VAL A 186 -11.40 1.37 -0.71
N ILE A 187 -12.03 1.99 -1.71
CA ILE A 187 -12.71 1.28 -2.80
C ILE A 187 -11.71 0.45 -3.60
N ALA A 188 -10.54 1.03 -3.92
CA ALA A 188 -9.47 0.35 -4.64
C ALA A 188 -8.95 -0.89 -3.90
N HIS A 189 -8.81 -0.79 -2.57
CA HIS A 189 -8.45 -1.94 -1.74
C HIS A 189 -9.48 -3.06 -1.83
N GLY A 190 -10.78 -2.76 -1.65
CA GLY A 190 -11.85 -3.76 -1.72
C GLY A 190 -11.87 -4.48 -3.08
N LYS A 191 -11.75 -3.74 -4.18
CA LYS A 191 -11.66 -4.31 -5.52
C LYS A 191 -10.42 -5.17 -5.70
N ALA A 192 -9.25 -4.68 -5.29
CA ALA A 192 -8.00 -5.44 -5.36
C ALA A 192 -8.09 -6.76 -4.57
N TYR A 193 -8.65 -6.73 -3.37
CA TYR A 193 -8.89 -7.92 -2.55
C TYR A 193 -9.71 -8.97 -3.32
N ARG A 194 -10.86 -8.56 -3.89
CA ARG A 194 -11.74 -9.46 -4.64
C ARG A 194 -11.06 -10.02 -5.89
N VAL A 195 -10.33 -9.17 -6.61
CA VAL A 195 -9.60 -9.58 -7.81
C VAL A 195 -8.55 -10.63 -7.48
N VAL A 196 -7.72 -10.40 -6.45
CA VAL A 196 -6.67 -11.37 -6.05
C VAL A 196 -7.30 -12.70 -5.65
N HIS A 197 -8.33 -12.69 -4.80
CA HIS A 197 -9.01 -13.94 -4.39
C HIS A 197 -9.77 -14.64 -5.51
N ALA A 198 -10.16 -13.94 -6.56
CA ALA A 198 -10.73 -14.56 -7.75
C ALA A 198 -9.68 -15.32 -8.56
N GLN A 199 -8.42 -14.89 -8.55
CA GLN A 199 -7.30 -15.56 -9.22
C GLN A 199 -6.68 -16.65 -8.34
N ASP A 200 -6.53 -16.37 -7.05
CA ASP A 200 -5.97 -17.28 -6.05
C ASP A 200 -6.80 -17.24 -4.75
N PRO A 201 -7.74 -18.17 -4.57
CA PRO A 201 -8.60 -18.21 -3.38
C PRO A 201 -7.89 -18.45 -2.05
N VAL A 202 -6.64 -18.94 -2.08
CA VAL A 202 -5.85 -19.21 -0.86
C VAL A 202 -4.86 -18.09 -0.54
N ALA A 203 -4.72 -17.09 -1.41
CA ALA A 203 -3.87 -15.94 -1.16
C ALA A 203 -4.26 -15.24 0.16
N SER A 204 -3.30 -14.58 0.79
CA SER A 204 -3.54 -13.74 1.97
C SER A 204 -3.39 -12.27 1.54
N VAL A 205 -4.48 -11.52 1.65
CA VAL A 205 -4.59 -10.15 1.12
C VAL A 205 -4.89 -9.16 2.24
N GLY A 206 -4.06 -8.13 2.33
CA GLY A 206 -4.21 -7.08 3.33
C GLY A 206 -3.75 -5.72 2.80
N PHE A 207 -3.52 -4.79 3.72
CA PHE A 207 -2.90 -3.50 3.43
C PHE A 207 -1.94 -3.12 4.55
N ALA A 208 -0.92 -2.31 4.24
CA ALA A 208 -0.01 -1.79 5.25
C ALA A 208 -0.56 -0.47 5.80
N LYS A 209 -0.59 -0.38 7.13
CA LYS A 209 -1.13 0.77 7.83
C LYS A 209 -0.09 1.46 8.69
N HIS A 210 0.03 2.78 8.51
CA HIS A 210 0.70 3.62 9.50
C HIS A 210 -0.26 3.89 10.66
N VAL A 211 0.17 3.61 11.89
CA VAL A 211 -0.58 3.88 13.12
C VAL A 211 0.17 4.91 13.94
N SER A 212 -0.54 5.94 14.40
CA SER A 212 0.00 6.97 15.28
C SER A 212 -0.73 6.96 16.63
N ILE A 213 0.03 6.96 17.72
CA ILE A 213 -0.53 7.18 19.05
C ILE A 213 -0.66 8.71 19.23
N LEU A 214 -1.90 9.17 19.37
CA LEU A 214 -2.22 10.59 19.55
C LEU A 214 -2.71 10.82 20.96
N GLU A 215 -2.14 11.82 21.64
CA GLU A 215 -2.53 12.20 22.99
C GLU A 215 -2.96 13.67 23.01
N PRO A 216 -3.98 14.03 23.82
CA PRO A 216 -4.39 15.42 23.96
C PRO A 216 -3.28 16.23 24.64
N HIS A 217 -2.97 17.41 24.10
CA HIS A 217 -1.98 18.31 24.66
C HIS A 217 -2.35 18.74 26.09
N TRP A 218 -3.64 19.01 26.30
CA TRP A 218 -4.22 19.28 27.62
C TRP A 218 -5.20 18.16 27.99
N PRO A 219 -4.78 17.14 28.77
CA PRO A 219 -5.60 15.94 29.03
C PRO A 219 -6.95 16.20 29.67
N LEU A 220 -7.10 17.32 30.39
CA LEU A 220 -8.36 17.71 31.02
C LEU A 220 -9.21 18.68 30.20
N ASN A 221 -8.74 19.07 29.00
CA ASN A 221 -9.49 19.96 28.11
C ASN A 221 -10.38 19.13 27.16
N PRO A 222 -11.73 19.28 27.25
CA PRO A 222 -12.64 18.52 26.40
C PRO A 222 -12.46 18.77 24.89
N ALA A 223 -12.04 19.98 24.51
CA ALA A 223 -11.80 20.32 23.10
C ALA A 223 -10.56 19.59 22.55
N ASP A 224 -9.47 19.52 23.33
CA ASP A 224 -8.28 18.75 22.97
C ASP A 224 -8.57 17.25 22.89
N GLN A 225 -9.33 16.72 23.83
CA GLN A 225 -9.78 15.32 23.80
C GLN A 225 -10.62 15.03 22.54
N ALA A 226 -11.59 15.88 22.23
CA ALA A 226 -12.43 15.70 21.06
C ALA A 226 -11.63 15.79 19.74
N MET A 227 -10.68 16.75 19.66
CA MET A 227 -9.82 16.89 18.47
C MET A 227 -8.88 15.71 18.33
N THR A 228 -8.28 15.23 19.41
CA THR A 228 -7.41 14.04 19.41
C THR A 228 -8.19 12.81 19.00
N ALA A 229 -9.40 12.61 19.51
CA ALA A 229 -10.26 11.49 19.14
C ALA A 229 -10.63 11.55 17.65
N LEU A 230 -10.97 12.74 17.12
CA LEU A 230 -11.25 12.92 15.69
C LEU A 230 -10.03 12.62 14.84
N GLN A 231 -8.86 13.13 15.20
CA GLN A 231 -7.62 12.89 14.45
C GLN A 231 -7.21 11.41 14.50
N SER A 232 -7.35 10.77 15.68
CA SER A 232 -7.10 9.33 15.81
C SER A 232 -8.04 8.52 14.94
N TYR A 233 -9.33 8.81 14.96
CA TYR A 233 -10.30 8.16 14.09
C TYR A 233 -9.94 8.32 12.61
N LEU A 234 -9.70 9.56 12.18
CA LEU A 234 -9.38 9.86 10.78
C LEU A 234 -8.10 9.13 10.32
N PHE A 235 -7.09 9.08 11.18
CA PHE A 235 -5.79 8.55 10.79
C PHE A 235 -5.65 7.05 11.07
N ASN A 236 -6.19 6.56 12.19
CA ASN A 236 -6.03 5.16 12.59
C ASN A 236 -7.21 4.27 12.20
N ASP A 237 -8.46 4.77 12.27
CA ASP A 237 -9.63 3.89 12.26
C ASP A 237 -10.45 3.95 10.97
N LEU A 238 -10.50 5.11 10.30
CA LEU A 238 -11.37 5.36 9.15
C LEU A 238 -11.26 4.29 8.05
N PHE A 239 -10.05 3.94 7.66
CA PHE A 239 -9.81 2.98 6.59
C PHE A 239 -10.24 1.57 7.02
N TRP A 240 -9.83 1.17 8.21
CA TRP A 240 -10.14 -0.13 8.82
C TRP A 240 -11.66 -0.31 9.04
N GLU A 241 -12.31 0.67 9.67
CA GLU A 241 -13.75 0.61 9.93
C GLU A 241 -14.57 0.60 8.63
N SER A 242 -14.09 1.29 7.58
CA SER A 242 -14.74 1.26 6.28
C SER A 242 -14.73 -0.14 5.66
N ILE A 243 -13.60 -0.83 5.75
CA ILE A 243 -13.47 -2.21 5.25
C ILE A 243 -14.34 -3.17 6.09
N LYS A 244 -14.28 -3.06 7.41
CA LYS A 244 -15.02 -3.93 8.32
C LYS A 244 -16.54 -3.79 8.14
N THR A 245 -17.01 -2.58 7.93
CA THR A 245 -18.46 -2.30 7.86
C THR A 245 -19.01 -2.27 6.43
N GLY A 246 -18.15 -2.19 5.41
CA GLY A 246 -18.55 -1.95 4.03
C GLY A 246 -19.11 -0.54 3.81
N ARG A 247 -18.82 0.42 4.69
CA ARG A 247 -19.38 1.78 4.66
C ARG A 247 -18.32 2.81 5.06
N MET A 248 -18.51 4.02 4.56
CA MET A 248 -17.82 5.21 5.08
C MET A 248 -18.85 6.31 5.25
N ASP A 249 -18.93 6.92 6.42
CA ASP A 249 -19.72 8.14 6.65
C ASP A 249 -18.90 9.09 7.51
N LEU A 250 -18.11 9.90 6.84
CA LEU A 250 -17.26 10.89 7.48
C LEU A 250 -17.91 12.28 7.38
N ARG A 251 -18.24 12.85 8.55
CA ARG A 251 -18.83 14.19 8.67
C ARG A 251 -17.95 15.03 9.57
N VAL A 252 -17.12 15.86 8.95
CA VAL A 252 -16.28 16.82 9.65
C VAL A 252 -16.90 18.21 9.55
N PRO A 253 -17.11 18.93 10.67
CA PRO A 253 -17.66 20.29 10.63
C PRO A 253 -16.87 21.19 9.67
N GLY A 254 -17.59 21.89 8.80
CA GLY A 254 -16.98 22.79 7.79
C GLY A 254 -16.56 22.10 6.48
N PHE A 255 -16.71 20.79 6.36
CA PHE A 255 -16.40 20.04 5.14
C PHE A 255 -17.62 19.31 4.58
N ARG A 256 -17.59 19.00 3.29
CA ARG A 256 -18.62 18.16 2.68
C ARG A 256 -18.54 16.74 3.23
N PRO A 257 -19.67 16.06 3.48
CA PRO A 257 -19.65 14.67 3.90
C PRO A 257 -18.98 13.78 2.84
N ILE A 258 -18.08 12.92 3.28
CA ILE A 258 -17.45 11.90 2.44
C ILE A 258 -18.09 10.56 2.77
N GLN A 259 -18.72 9.96 1.79
CA GLN A 259 -19.53 8.76 2.01
C GLN A 259 -19.23 7.66 1.00
N ILE A 260 -19.21 6.43 1.50
CA ILE A 260 -19.44 5.19 0.75
C ILE A 260 -20.76 4.63 1.31
N ALA A 261 -21.78 4.47 0.47
CA ALA A 261 -22.96 3.72 0.82
C ALA A 261 -22.55 2.27 1.12
N TYR A 262 -23.43 1.51 1.81
CA TYR A 262 -23.11 0.12 2.08
C TYR A 262 -22.80 -0.63 0.77
N ASP A 263 -21.62 -1.20 0.75
CA ASP A 263 -21.10 -2.00 -0.36
C ASP A 263 -20.65 -3.36 0.19
N PRO A 264 -21.40 -4.43 -0.13
CA PRO A 264 -21.04 -5.78 0.31
C PRO A 264 -19.71 -6.26 -0.30
N GLU A 265 -19.31 -5.71 -1.44
CA GLU A 265 -18.02 -6.03 -2.08
C GLU A 265 -16.82 -5.43 -1.32
N LEU A 266 -17.05 -4.42 -0.50
CA LEU A 266 -16.02 -3.83 0.36
C LEU A 266 -15.97 -4.53 1.73
N GLN A 267 -17.09 -5.06 2.21
CA GLN A 267 -17.17 -5.58 3.58
C GLN A 267 -16.28 -6.83 3.77
N ASN A 268 -15.53 -6.84 4.87
CA ASN A 268 -14.63 -7.93 5.28
C ASN A 268 -13.56 -8.29 4.23
N THR A 269 -13.05 -7.30 3.52
CA THR A 269 -12.01 -7.49 2.51
C THR A 269 -10.60 -7.42 3.12
N LEU A 270 -10.31 -8.28 4.11
CA LEU A 270 -9.04 -8.24 4.82
C LEU A 270 -8.71 -9.58 5.46
N ASP A 271 -7.51 -10.13 5.17
CA ASP A 271 -6.97 -11.34 5.82
C ASP A 271 -5.91 -10.98 6.87
N PHE A 272 -5.17 -9.87 6.65
CA PHE A 272 -4.17 -9.37 7.61
C PHE A 272 -4.03 -7.85 7.54
N ILE A 273 -3.50 -7.25 8.61
CA ILE A 273 -3.03 -5.85 8.66
C ILE A 273 -1.51 -5.86 8.76
N GLY A 274 -0.86 -5.09 7.88
CA GLY A 274 0.58 -4.87 7.90
C GLY A 274 0.98 -3.51 8.50
#